data_7cf0a32bb95ff9cd2a7c09bf35a60130
#
_entry.id   7cf0a32bb95ff9cd2a7c09bf35a60130
#
_cell.length_a   1.000
_cell.length_b   1.000
_cell.length_c   1.000
_cell.angle_alpha   90.00
_cell.angle_beta   90.00
_cell.angle_gamma   90.00
#
_symmetry.space_group_name_H-M   'P 1'
#
loop_
_entity.id
_entity.type
_entity.pdbx_description
1 polymer ?
#
loop_
_entity_poly.entity_id
_entity_poly.type
_entity_poly.pdbx_seq_one_letter_code
_entity_poly.pdbx_strand_id
1 'polypeptide(L)'
;MGQVRGQVSESVHNRIALLRAEQGVTRRDLATALGVHYQTVGYLERGENSPSLELALRIAAFFGVPVEAVFSLTPFPRISDQAGRPA
;
A
#
# COMPACT_ATOMS: atom_id res chain seq x y z
N MET A 1 19.48 15.08 -13.63
CA MET A 1 19.04 15.13 -13.20
C MET A 1 18.60 14.89 -12.26
N GLY A 2 18.59 14.80 -11.94
CA GLY A 2 18.04 14.71 -11.24
C GLY A 2 17.67 14.72 -10.50
N GLN A 3 17.46 14.90 -10.26
CA GLN A 3 17.03 14.94 -9.51
C GLN A 3 16.25 15.17 -8.94
N VAL A 4 16.02 15.32 -9.12
CA VAL A 4 15.26 15.62 -8.60
C VAL A 4 14.69 15.12 -7.86
N ARG A 5 14.74 14.66 -7.81
CA ARG A 5 14.30 14.20 -7.16
C ARG A 5 13.97 14.04 -6.26
N GLY A 6 14.21 13.92 -6.14
CA GLY A 6 13.85 13.55 -5.26
C GLY A 6 13.27 14.19 -4.38
N GLN A 7 13.33 14.78 -4.48
CA GLN A 7 12.88 15.34 -3.71
C GLN A 7 11.70 15.36 -3.44
N VAL A 8 11.40 15.19 -4.15
CA VAL A 8 10.32 15.26 -3.93
C VAL A 8 9.77 14.29 -3.42
N SER A 9 9.69 14.07 -2.66
CA SER A 9 9.29 13.16 -2.10
C SER A 9 7.97 12.88 -2.07
N GLU A 10 7.47 12.49 -3.04
CA GLU A 10 6.26 12.03 -3.04
C GLU A 10 6.19 10.75 -2.49
N SER A 11 5.49 10.47 -1.48
CA SER A 11 5.27 9.13 -0.95
C SER A 11 4.37 8.37 -1.86
N VAL A 12 4.54 7.08 -1.90
CA VAL A 12 3.61 6.19 -2.56
C VAL A 12 2.47 5.94 -1.58
N HIS A 13 1.26 6.18 -2.01
CA HIS A 13 0.08 5.92 -1.19
C HIS A 13 -0.34 4.47 -1.34
N ASN A 14 -0.92 3.89 -0.29
CA ASN A 14 -1.30 2.48 -0.36
C ASN A 14 -2.59 2.21 0.41
N ARG A 15 -3.17 1.05 0.12
CA ARG A 15 -4.36 0.57 0.79
C ARG A 15 -4.09 -0.75 1.50
N ILE A 16 -2.87 -1.00 1.94
CA ILE A 16 -2.53 -2.27 2.57
C ILE A 16 -3.38 -2.52 3.80
N ALA A 17 -3.50 -1.52 4.67
CA ALA A 17 -4.26 -1.70 5.91
C ALA A 17 -5.74 -1.96 5.60
N LEU A 18 -6.29 -1.29 4.62
CA LEU A 18 -7.67 -1.50 4.24
C LEU A 18 -7.88 -2.92 3.71
N LEU A 19 -6.99 -3.38 2.84
CA LEU A 19 -7.10 -4.72 2.28
C LEU A 19 -6.94 -5.78 3.35
N ARG A 20 -6.02 -5.55 4.31
CA ARG A 20 -5.88 -6.47 5.42
C ARG A 20 -7.19 -6.56 6.22
N ALA A 21 -7.78 -5.40 6.51
CA ALA A 21 -9.02 -5.38 7.29
C ALA A 21 -10.13 -6.11 6.55
N GLU A 22 -10.24 -5.89 5.25
CA GLU A 22 -11.27 -6.53 4.46
C GLU A 22 -11.13 -8.04 4.43
N GLN A 23 -9.89 -8.53 4.42
CA GLN A 23 -9.66 -9.96 4.29
C GLN A 23 -9.35 -10.64 5.61
N GLY A 24 -9.39 -9.90 6.71
CA GLY A 24 -9.15 -10.47 8.02
C GLY A 24 -7.71 -10.90 8.24
N VAL A 25 -6.76 -10.16 7.66
CA VAL A 25 -5.34 -10.50 7.71
C VAL A 25 -4.62 -9.56 8.67
N THR A 26 -3.86 -10.13 9.62
CA THR A 26 -3.08 -9.31 10.54
C THR A 26 -1.78 -8.89 9.87
N ARG A 27 -1.10 -7.89 10.46
CA ARG A 27 0.22 -7.52 9.98
C ARG A 27 1.18 -8.70 10.06
N ARG A 28 1.08 -9.51 11.11
CA ARG A 28 1.94 -10.68 11.26
C ARG A 28 1.68 -11.70 10.16
N ASP A 29 0.41 -11.91 9.84
CA ASP A 29 0.07 -12.84 8.76
C ASP A 29 0.67 -12.39 7.44
N LEU A 30 0.54 -11.12 7.14
CA LEU A 30 1.07 -10.58 5.90
C LEU A 30 2.60 -10.66 5.91
N ALA A 31 3.22 -10.29 7.02
CA ALA A 31 4.67 -10.34 7.13
C ALA A 31 5.20 -11.74 6.92
N THR A 32 4.55 -12.73 7.52
CA THR A 32 4.95 -14.13 7.35
C THR A 32 4.86 -14.55 5.88
N ALA A 33 3.76 -14.19 5.23
CA ALA A 33 3.57 -14.56 3.83
C ALA A 33 4.61 -13.91 2.93
N LEU A 34 5.04 -12.69 3.28
CA LEU A 34 6.01 -11.96 2.46
C LEU A 34 7.45 -12.27 2.85
N GLY A 35 7.65 -12.92 4.00
CA GLY A 35 9.01 -13.20 4.46
C GLY A 35 9.73 -11.99 5.00
N VAL A 36 9.00 -11.03 5.58
CA VAL A 36 9.60 -9.82 6.15
C VAL A 36 9.17 -9.69 7.61
N HIS A 37 9.83 -8.80 8.32
CA HIS A 37 9.47 -8.54 9.71
C HIS A 37 8.14 -7.78 9.75
N TYR A 38 7.32 -8.03 10.77
CA TYR A 38 6.01 -7.38 10.81
C TYR A 38 6.11 -5.86 10.95
N GLN A 39 7.21 -5.35 11.53
CA GLN A 39 7.41 -3.91 11.60
C GLN A 39 7.56 -3.30 10.21
N THR A 40 8.11 -4.06 9.26
CA THR A 40 8.23 -3.60 7.88
C THR A 40 6.84 -3.33 7.30
N VAL A 41 5.88 -4.19 7.61
CA VAL A 41 4.50 -3.98 7.15
C VAL A 41 3.96 -2.66 7.69
N GLY A 42 4.22 -2.38 8.97
CA GLY A 42 3.79 -1.12 9.56
C GLY A 42 4.40 0.10 8.88
N TYR A 43 5.69 0.04 8.58
CA TYR A 43 6.36 1.13 7.87
C TYR A 43 5.77 1.34 6.48
N LEU A 44 5.49 0.25 5.79
CA LEU A 44 4.89 0.34 4.46
C LEU A 44 3.50 0.97 4.53
N GLU A 45 2.70 0.56 5.50
CA GLU A 45 1.33 1.06 5.62
C GLU A 45 1.30 2.55 5.91
N ARG A 46 2.26 3.05 6.67
CA ARG A 46 2.32 4.47 6.99
C ARG A 46 2.98 5.30 5.91
N GLY A 47 3.49 4.67 4.86
CA GLY A 47 4.16 5.38 3.80
C GLY A 47 5.57 5.83 4.15
N GLU A 48 6.13 5.26 5.22
CA GLU A 48 7.48 5.64 5.64
C GLU A 48 8.55 4.99 4.78
N ASN A 49 8.23 3.85 4.20
CA ASN A 49 9.11 3.17 3.26
C ASN A 49 8.33 2.84 2.02
N SER A 50 8.97 2.99 0.88
CA SER A 50 8.40 2.51 -0.37
C SER A 50 8.88 1.09 -0.61
N PRO A 51 8.02 0.19 -1.04
CA PRO A 51 8.47 -1.17 -1.30
C PRO A 51 9.28 -1.22 -2.59
N SER A 52 10.14 -2.24 -2.68
CA SER A 52 10.74 -2.57 -3.96
C SER A 52 9.62 -3.00 -4.92
N LEU A 53 9.91 -2.97 -6.19
CA LEU A 53 8.92 -3.44 -7.16
C LEU A 53 8.54 -4.88 -6.89
N GLU A 54 9.52 -5.73 -6.59
CA GLU A 54 9.22 -7.13 -6.30
C GLU A 54 8.28 -7.25 -5.12
N LEU A 55 8.56 -6.53 -4.03
CA LEU A 55 7.73 -6.61 -2.84
C LEU A 55 6.32 -6.09 -3.14
N ALA A 56 6.21 -5.02 -3.91
CA ALA A 56 4.90 -4.48 -4.28
C ALA A 56 4.08 -5.50 -5.06
N LEU A 57 4.71 -6.19 -6.00
CA LEU A 57 4.01 -7.20 -6.78
C LEU A 57 3.60 -8.38 -5.91
N ARG A 58 4.44 -8.77 -4.97
CA ARG A 58 4.11 -9.87 -4.05
C ARG A 58 2.96 -9.50 -3.13
N ILE A 59 2.90 -8.25 -2.67
CA ILE A 59 1.80 -7.79 -1.83
C ILE A 59 0.49 -7.84 -2.63
N ALA A 60 0.51 -7.33 -3.85
CA ALA A 60 -0.68 -7.35 -4.69
C ALA A 60 -1.14 -8.78 -4.95
N ALA A 61 -0.19 -9.67 -5.23
CA ALA A 61 -0.51 -11.08 -5.47
C ALA A 61 -1.12 -11.73 -4.22
N PHE A 62 -0.59 -11.38 -3.05
CA PHE A 62 -1.12 -11.92 -1.79
C PHE A 62 -2.60 -11.57 -1.63
N PHE A 63 -2.96 -10.32 -1.93
CA PHE A 63 -4.35 -9.88 -1.79
C PHE A 63 -5.21 -10.25 -2.98
N GLY A 64 -4.60 -10.72 -4.06
CA GLY A 64 -5.35 -11.13 -5.25
C GLY A 64 -5.88 -9.96 -6.05
N VAL A 65 -5.19 -8.83 -6.05
CA VAL A 65 -5.63 -7.63 -6.76
C VAL A 65 -4.48 -7.09 -7.61
N PRO A 66 -4.77 -6.24 -8.59
CA PRO A 66 -3.70 -5.59 -9.34
C PRO A 66 -2.87 -4.69 -8.44
N VAL A 67 -1.61 -4.48 -8.79
CA VAL A 67 -0.74 -3.65 -7.96
C VAL A 67 -1.28 -2.22 -7.86
N GLU A 68 -1.95 -1.74 -8.89
CA GLU A 68 -2.54 -0.39 -8.87
C GLU A 68 -3.70 -0.27 -7.89
N ALA A 69 -4.27 -1.39 -7.47
CA ALA A 69 -5.31 -1.36 -6.45
C ALA A 69 -4.71 -1.21 -5.06
N VAL A 70 -3.43 -1.50 -4.90
CA VAL A 70 -2.75 -1.43 -3.62
C VAL A 70 -1.97 -0.13 -3.47
N PHE A 71 -1.30 0.32 -4.52
CA PHE A 71 -0.38 1.46 -4.47
C PHE A 71 -0.74 2.50 -5.51
N SER A 72 -0.52 3.76 -5.17
CA SER A 72 -0.80 4.87 -6.08
C SER A 72 0.15 6.01 -5.81
N LEU A 73 0.43 6.79 -6.84
CA LEU A 73 1.22 8.01 -6.68
C LEU A 73 0.37 9.18 -6.20
N THR A 74 -0.96 9.01 -6.22
CA THR A 74 -1.87 10.02 -5.71
C THR A 74 -2.71 9.41 -4.59
N PRO A 75 -3.23 10.23 -3.68
CA PRO A 75 -4.05 9.69 -2.61
C PRO A 75 -5.26 8.96 -3.16
N PHE A 76 -5.61 7.85 -2.51
CA PHE A 76 -6.83 7.15 -2.86
C PHE A 76 -8.02 7.95 -2.39
N PRO A 77 -9.12 7.96 -3.14
CA PRO A 77 -10.33 8.65 -2.69
C PRO A 77 -10.86 7.97 -1.42
N ARG A 78 -11.38 8.77 -0.50
CA ARG A 78 -11.98 8.20 0.69
C ARG A 78 -13.33 7.63 0.32
N ILE A 79 -13.70 6.56 1.01
CA ILE A 79 -14.98 5.92 0.74
C ILE A 79 -16.12 6.87 0.98
N SER A 80 -16.04 7.71 2.02
CA SER A 80 -17.09 8.66 2.32
C SER A 80 -17.26 9.68 1.20
N ASP A 81 -16.19 10.05 0.51
CA ASP A 81 -16.30 10.95 -0.62
C ASP A 81 -17.06 10.33 -1.77
N GLN A 82 -16.86 9.04 -1.99
CA GLN A 82 -17.56 8.34 -3.04
C GLN A 82 -19.02 8.08 -2.68
N ALA A 83 -19.26 7.69 -1.44
CA ALA A 83 -20.61 7.37 -1.00
C ALA A 83 -21.51 8.59 -0.96
N GLY A 84 -20.93 9.75 -0.74
CA GLY A 84 -21.74 10.97 -0.65
C GLY A 84 -22.12 11.58 -1.98
N ARG A 85 -21.65 10.98 -3.11
CA ARG A 85 -21.95 11.57 -4.35
C ARG A 85 -23.28 11.20 -4.82
N PRO A 86 -24.04 12.15 -5.34
CA PRO A 86 -25.32 11.82 -5.97
C PRO A 86 -25.05 10.89 -7.13
N ALA A 87 -25.96 10.04 -7.35
CA ALA A 87 -25.85 9.09 -8.45
C ALA A 87 -25.88 9.80 -9.79
#